data_311476ba1413af22a219f6fc6962f472
#
_entry.id   311476ba1413af22a219f6fc6962f472
#
_cell.length_a   1.000
_cell.length_b   1.000
_cell.length_c   1.000
_cell.angle_alpha   90.00
_cell.angle_beta   90.00
_cell.angle_gamma   90.00
#
_symmetry.space_group_name_H-M   'P 1'
#
loop_
_entity.id
_entity.type
_entity.pdbx_description
1 polymer ?
#
loop_
_entity_poly.entity_id
_entity_poly.type
_entity_poly.pdbx_seq_one_letter_code
_entity_poly.pdbx_strand_id
1 'polypeptide(L)'
;MPISSQGTSIDDFLASNKNLFTADFQFPIMILRDSAIEHNIQLMASYCKSLGFELAPHVKTPMAPKIAKRQIDAGAWGLTIANFSQASIMFESGFTRLIIGNEVMEPTSIAEIAKINGSGAGDIIFYIDSLAGLEIAQNSIKKVPNAKLNVLLEIGAEDGRAGIRDLELLKIVLAEIEKDERIYVRGVSGFEGAVPGGGRYGDEVEKIRVFLRQIVAAAKITKPYVRDDKIIISAGGSSYFDYVAEEFAKYDGEAT
;
A
#
# COMPACT_ATOMS: atom_id res chain seq x y z
N MET A 1 -10.98 21.09 19.57
CA MET A 1 -12.34 21.44 20.06
C MET A 1 -12.23 22.65 20.97
N PRO A 2 -13.21 23.55 21.01
CA PRO A 2 -13.22 24.67 21.97
C PRO A 2 -13.18 24.14 23.40
N ILE A 3 -12.57 24.91 24.33
CA ILE A 3 -12.51 24.54 25.75
C ILE A 3 -13.92 24.35 26.31
N SER A 4 -14.89 25.14 25.83
CA SER A 4 -16.31 25.03 26.17
C SER A 4 -16.98 23.71 25.79
N SER A 5 -16.31 22.87 25.03
CA SER A 5 -16.81 21.55 24.61
C SER A 5 -16.24 20.39 25.43
N GLN A 6 -15.46 20.66 26.47
CA GLN A 6 -14.97 19.61 27.37
C GLN A 6 -16.14 18.90 28.04
N GLY A 7 -16.17 17.56 27.96
CA GLY A 7 -17.24 16.75 28.51
C GLY A 7 -18.50 16.62 27.63
N THR A 8 -18.54 17.29 26.47
CA THR A 8 -19.62 17.14 25.50
C THR A 8 -19.36 15.90 24.62
N SER A 9 -20.40 15.10 24.37
CA SER A 9 -20.29 13.99 23.40
C SER A 9 -20.06 14.52 21.97
N ILE A 10 -19.55 13.67 21.09
CA ILE A 10 -19.37 14.05 19.68
C ILE A 10 -20.72 14.41 19.04
N ASP A 11 -21.76 13.63 19.34
CA ASP A 11 -23.09 13.84 18.78
C ASP A 11 -23.71 15.17 19.26
N ASP A 12 -23.61 15.48 20.55
CA ASP A 12 -24.07 16.77 21.09
C ASP A 12 -23.28 17.95 20.50
N PHE A 13 -21.95 17.76 20.32
CA PHE A 13 -21.13 18.78 19.68
C PHE A 13 -21.56 19.03 18.23
N LEU A 14 -21.82 17.97 17.45
CA LEU A 14 -22.31 18.09 16.07
C LEU A 14 -23.69 18.72 16.01
N ALA A 15 -24.60 18.35 16.93
CA ALA A 15 -25.94 18.91 17.02
C ALA A 15 -25.94 20.42 17.39
N SER A 16 -24.86 20.92 17.98
CA SER A 16 -24.75 22.34 18.37
C SER A 16 -24.55 23.31 17.19
N ASN A 17 -24.45 22.81 15.95
CA ASN A 17 -24.31 23.60 14.71
C ASN A 17 -23.24 24.69 14.78
N LYS A 18 -22.07 24.37 15.36
CA LYS A 18 -20.94 25.31 15.47
C LYS A 18 -20.50 25.78 14.09
N ASN A 19 -20.22 27.08 13.98
CA ASN A 19 -19.84 27.68 12.72
C ASN A 19 -18.45 28.32 12.83
N LEU A 20 -17.61 28.04 11.81
CA LEU A 20 -16.24 28.53 11.76
C LEU A 20 -16.15 30.07 11.75
N PHE A 21 -17.17 30.74 11.21
CA PHE A 21 -17.20 32.20 10.98
C PHE A 21 -17.93 32.97 12.09
N THR A 22 -18.44 32.31 13.12
CA THR A 22 -19.23 32.94 14.19
C THR A 22 -18.54 32.89 15.55
N ALA A 23 -17.21 32.92 15.58
CA ALA A 23 -16.38 32.92 16.78
C ALA A 23 -16.54 31.68 17.70
N ASP A 24 -17.06 30.57 17.17
CA ASP A 24 -17.21 29.30 17.91
C ASP A 24 -15.88 28.54 18.09
N PHE A 25 -14.83 28.96 17.42
CA PHE A 25 -13.52 28.28 17.40
C PHE A 25 -12.37 29.23 17.67
N GLN A 26 -11.30 28.68 18.25
CA GLN A 26 -10.01 29.40 18.37
C GLN A 26 -9.17 29.19 17.11
N PHE A 27 -8.48 30.22 16.68
CA PHE A 27 -7.57 30.21 15.53
C PHE A 27 -6.09 30.24 16.00
N PRO A 28 -5.16 29.63 15.23
CA PRO A 28 -5.35 28.96 13.94
C PRO A 28 -6.04 27.59 14.09
N ILE A 29 -6.86 27.20 13.11
CA ILE A 29 -7.56 25.91 13.07
C ILE A 29 -7.35 25.23 11.71
N MET A 30 -7.10 23.91 11.74
CA MET A 30 -7.09 23.08 10.55
C MET A 30 -8.51 22.60 10.25
N ILE A 31 -8.94 22.76 9.02
CA ILE A 31 -10.26 22.31 8.54
C ILE A 31 -10.11 21.32 7.39
N LEU A 32 -11.07 20.42 7.27
CA LEU A 32 -11.27 19.57 6.09
C LEU A 32 -12.46 20.12 5.30
N ARG A 33 -12.26 20.41 4.03
CA ARG A 33 -13.34 20.79 3.11
C ARG A 33 -13.97 19.51 2.55
N ASP A 34 -15.14 19.14 3.07
CA ASP A 34 -15.78 17.87 2.73
C ASP A 34 -16.06 17.73 1.22
N SER A 35 -16.56 18.79 0.58
CA SER A 35 -16.79 18.79 -0.87
C SER A 35 -15.51 18.61 -1.71
N ALA A 36 -14.36 19.11 -1.22
CA ALA A 36 -13.08 18.91 -1.89
C ALA A 36 -12.56 17.48 -1.72
N ILE A 37 -12.74 16.91 -0.53
CA ILE A 37 -12.39 15.50 -0.27
C ILE A 37 -13.19 14.59 -1.20
N GLU A 38 -14.51 14.78 -1.25
CA GLU A 38 -15.38 13.97 -2.13
C GLU A 38 -14.99 14.12 -3.60
N HIS A 39 -14.81 15.36 -4.06
CA HIS A 39 -14.38 15.61 -5.43
C HIS A 39 -13.07 14.89 -5.78
N ASN A 40 -12.04 14.96 -4.90
CA ASN A 40 -10.74 14.35 -5.13
C ASN A 40 -10.82 12.82 -5.11
N ILE A 41 -11.62 12.22 -4.22
CA ILE A 41 -11.86 10.77 -4.19
C ILE A 41 -12.47 10.31 -5.52
N GLN A 42 -13.52 10.96 -5.98
CA GLN A 42 -14.20 10.60 -7.24
C GLN A 42 -13.32 10.84 -8.46
N LEU A 43 -12.53 11.92 -8.46
CA LEU A 43 -11.60 12.23 -9.55
C LEU A 43 -10.55 11.13 -9.69
N MET A 44 -9.91 10.72 -8.57
CA MET A 44 -8.88 9.68 -8.59
C MET A 44 -9.46 8.31 -8.96
N ALA A 45 -10.62 7.96 -8.42
CA ALA A 45 -11.31 6.72 -8.77
C ALA A 45 -11.65 6.67 -10.27
N SER A 46 -12.15 7.76 -10.83
CA SER A 46 -12.46 7.87 -12.25
C SER A 46 -11.20 7.81 -13.13
N TYR A 47 -10.13 8.44 -12.71
CA TYR A 47 -8.83 8.39 -13.38
C TYR A 47 -8.31 6.95 -13.47
N CYS A 48 -8.21 6.24 -12.34
CA CYS A 48 -7.75 4.85 -12.32
C CYS A 48 -8.65 3.97 -13.19
N LYS A 49 -9.97 4.09 -13.06
CA LYS A 49 -10.93 3.31 -13.85
C LYS A 49 -10.78 3.55 -15.35
N SER A 50 -10.55 4.79 -15.78
CA SER A 50 -10.39 5.14 -17.20
C SER A 50 -9.16 4.51 -17.85
N LEU A 51 -8.16 4.17 -17.03
CA LEU A 51 -6.90 3.55 -17.44
C LEU A 51 -6.86 2.02 -17.17
N GLY A 52 -7.91 1.47 -16.56
CA GLY A 52 -7.95 0.05 -16.18
C GLY A 52 -7.06 -0.31 -15.00
N PHE A 53 -6.72 0.66 -14.14
CA PHE A 53 -5.93 0.44 -12.94
C PHE A 53 -6.79 0.36 -11.68
N GLU A 54 -6.31 -0.42 -10.73
CA GLU A 54 -6.84 -0.49 -9.37
C GLU A 54 -6.14 0.54 -8.47
N LEU A 55 -6.81 1.01 -7.42
CA LEU A 55 -6.26 1.96 -6.47
C LEU A 55 -6.19 1.34 -5.06
N ALA A 56 -5.01 1.37 -4.44
CA ALA A 56 -4.82 1.07 -3.02
C ALA A 56 -4.25 2.30 -2.30
N PRO A 57 -5.09 3.29 -1.94
CA PRO A 57 -4.62 4.57 -1.43
C PRO A 57 -3.86 4.41 -0.12
N HIS A 58 -2.77 5.20 0.04
CA HIS A 58 -2.05 5.31 1.30
C HIS A 58 -2.86 6.08 2.34
N VAL A 59 -3.24 5.39 3.41
CA VAL A 59 -3.96 5.99 4.54
C VAL A 59 -3.08 6.17 5.79
N LYS A 60 -1.78 5.92 5.66
CA LYS A 60 -0.81 5.98 6.76
C LYS A 60 -0.70 7.34 7.44
N THR A 61 -0.94 8.42 6.71
CA THR A 61 -0.81 9.78 7.25
C THR A 61 -2.06 10.24 8.00
N PRO A 62 -3.27 10.15 7.39
CA PRO A 62 -4.48 10.61 8.07
C PRO A 62 -4.97 9.60 9.11
N MET A 63 -4.72 8.31 8.95
CA MET A 63 -5.28 7.23 9.79
C MET A 63 -6.76 7.49 10.14
N ALA A 64 -7.56 7.83 9.10
CA ALA A 64 -8.95 8.25 9.24
C ALA A 64 -9.89 7.21 8.59
N PRO A 65 -10.43 6.23 9.36
CA PRO A 65 -11.28 5.17 8.81
C PRO A 65 -12.49 5.68 8.02
N LYS A 66 -13.09 6.80 8.43
CA LYS A 66 -14.22 7.41 7.71
C LYS A 66 -13.85 7.90 6.30
N ILE A 67 -12.64 8.45 6.12
CA ILE A 67 -12.14 8.87 4.80
C ILE A 67 -11.77 7.63 3.98
N ALA A 68 -11.07 6.67 4.59
CA ALA A 68 -10.72 5.40 3.96
C ALA A 68 -11.98 4.65 3.45
N LYS A 69 -13.05 4.63 4.23
CA LYS A 69 -14.33 4.03 3.83
C LYS A 69 -14.88 4.67 2.54
N ARG A 70 -14.83 6.00 2.43
CA ARG A 70 -15.28 6.71 1.21
C ARG A 70 -14.43 6.34 -0.01
N GLN A 71 -13.12 6.12 0.17
CA GLN A 71 -12.23 5.66 -0.91
C GLN A 71 -12.57 4.22 -1.35
N ILE A 72 -12.84 3.32 -0.40
CA ILE A 72 -13.31 1.96 -0.70
C ILE A 72 -14.67 1.99 -1.40
N ASP A 73 -15.62 2.81 -0.92
CA ASP A 73 -16.95 2.95 -1.54
C ASP A 73 -16.87 3.53 -2.95
N ALA A 74 -15.86 4.33 -3.26
CA ALA A 74 -15.57 4.84 -4.59
C ALA A 74 -14.85 3.83 -5.51
N GLY A 75 -14.57 2.61 -5.01
CA GLY A 75 -14.01 1.51 -5.78
C GLY A 75 -12.51 1.26 -5.58
N ALA A 76 -11.90 1.77 -4.50
CA ALA A 76 -10.53 1.39 -4.20
C ALA A 76 -10.43 -0.10 -3.89
N TRP A 77 -9.42 -0.76 -4.44
CA TRP A 77 -9.16 -2.20 -4.33
C TRP A 77 -8.83 -2.64 -2.90
N GLY A 78 -8.14 -1.82 -2.17
CA GLY A 78 -7.70 -2.04 -0.80
C GLY A 78 -7.10 -0.76 -0.24
N LEU A 79 -6.38 -0.84 0.87
CA LEU A 79 -5.70 0.30 1.50
C LEU A 79 -4.23 0.01 1.68
N THR A 80 -3.39 1.05 1.60
CA THR A 80 -1.96 0.95 1.90
C THR A 80 -1.62 1.69 3.20
N ILE A 81 -0.85 1.04 4.04
CA ILE A 81 -0.43 1.51 5.37
C ILE A 81 1.07 1.33 5.56
N ALA A 82 1.66 1.85 6.65
CA ALA A 82 3.11 1.86 6.83
C ALA A 82 3.66 0.67 7.62
N ASN A 83 2.90 0.09 8.55
CA ASN A 83 3.35 -0.96 9.45
C ASN A 83 2.19 -1.79 10.01
N PHE A 84 2.50 -2.85 10.74
CA PHE A 84 1.48 -3.73 11.30
C PHE A 84 0.57 -3.06 12.33
N SER A 85 1.07 -2.12 13.13
CA SER A 85 0.23 -1.40 14.10
C SER A 85 -0.89 -0.62 13.41
N GLN A 86 -0.59 0.04 12.28
CA GLN A 86 -1.60 0.69 11.44
C GLN A 86 -2.52 -0.34 10.77
N ALA A 87 -1.97 -1.48 10.33
CA ALA A 87 -2.77 -2.57 9.76
C ALA A 87 -3.81 -3.08 10.74
N SER A 88 -3.42 -3.31 12.01
CA SER A 88 -4.33 -3.77 13.07
C SER A 88 -5.49 -2.80 13.26
N ILE A 89 -5.21 -1.50 13.38
CA ILE A 89 -6.24 -0.46 13.55
C ILE A 89 -7.22 -0.46 12.35
N MET A 90 -6.70 -0.54 11.14
CA MET A 90 -7.56 -0.53 9.94
C MET A 90 -8.34 -1.84 9.81
N PHE A 91 -7.71 -2.98 10.14
CA PHE A 91 -8.38 -4.28 10.15
C PHE A 91 -9.53 -4.33 11.17
N GLU A 92 -9.30 -3.86 12.41
CA GLU A 92 -10.33 -3.73 13.44
C GLU A 92 -11.45 -2.75 13.03
N SER A 93 -11.13 -1.78 12.17
CA SER A 93 -12.12 -0.86 11.58
C SER A 93 -12.91 -1.48 10.40
N GLY A 94 -12.68 -2.77 10.09
CA GLY A 94 -13.42 -3.52 9.07
C GLY A 94 -12.78 -3.55 7.68
N PHE A 95 -11.55 -3.05 7.50
CA PHE A 95 -10.84 -3.11 6.22
C PHE A 95 -10.01 -4.39 6.12
N THR A 96 -10.44 -5.32 5.29
CA THR A 96 -9.85 -6.66 5.22
C THR A 96 -8.75 -6.82 4.19
N ARG A 97 -8.61 -5.90 3.21
CA ARG A 97 -7.57 -5.95 2.18
C ARG A 97 -6.58 -4.80 2.35
N LEU A 98 -5.38 -5.14 2.81
CA LEU A 98 -4.37 -4.18 3.24
C LEU A 98 -3.00 -4.49 2.63
N ILE A 99 -2.30 -3.47 2.15
CA ILE A 99 -0.87 -3.56 1.80
C ILE A 99 -0.08 -2.80 2.87
N ILE A 100 0.82 -3.46 3.57
CA ILE A 100 1.86 -2.80 4.34
C ILE A 100 2.96 -2.44 3.35
N GLY A 101 3.00 -1.15 2.97
CA GLY A 101 3.95 -0.61 1.99
C GLY A 101 5.36 -0.51 2.58
N ASN A 102 5.85 -1.58 3.15
CA ASN A 102 7.15 -1.74 3.79
C ASN A 102 7.41 -3.21 4.11
N GLU A 103 8.64 -3.53 4.46
CA GLU A 103 9.02 -4.79 5.09
C GLU A 103 8.43 -4.87 6.51
N VAL A 104 8.17 -6.08 6.95
CA VAL A 104 7.79 -6.37 8.35
C VAL A 104 8.84 -7.30 8.93
N MET A 105 9.59 -6.83 9.92
CA MET A 105 10.72 -7.54 10.51
C MET A 105 10.45 -8.07 11.93
N GLU A 106 9.33 -7.66 12.55
CA GLU A 106 8.96 -8.12 13.89
C GLU A 106 8.27 -9.48 13.82
N PRO A 107 8.84 -10.54 14.45
CA PRO A 107 8.27 -11.89 14.38
C PRO A 107 6.82 -11.99 14.87
N THR A 108 6.46 -11.21 15.90
CA THR A 108 5.08 -11.18 16.42
C THR A 108 4.10 -10.62 15.43
N SER A 109 4.46 -9.53 14.75
CA SER A 109 3.65 -8.90 13.71
C SER A 109 3.45 -9.85 12.52
N ILE A 110 4.52 -10.52 12.08
CA ILE A 110 4.46 -11.51 11.00
C ILE A 110 3.54 -12.69 11.38
N ALA A 111 3.65 -13.18 12.61
CA ALA A 111 2.82 -14.28 13.09
C ALA A 111 1.32 -13.90 13.13
N GLU A 112 0.98 -12.68 13.53
CA GLU A 112 -0.40 -12.20 13.54
C GLU A 112 -0.94 -12.01 12.11
N ILE A 113 -0.15 -11.45 11.19
CA ILE A 113 -0.50 -11.37 9.76
C ILE A 113 -0.79 -12.79 9.22
N ALA A 114 0.07 -13.75 9.53
CA ALA A 114 -0.08 -15.13 9.07
C ALA A 114 -1.35 -15.80 9.60
N LYS A 115 -1.76 -15.51 10.84
CA LYS A 115 -3.02 -16.00 11.42
C LYS A 115 -4.24 -15.37 10.73
N ILE A 116 -4.24 -14.05 10.54
CA ILE A 116 -5.33 -13.33 9.87
C ILE A 116 -5.52 -13.86 8.45
N ASN A 117 -4.44 -13.96 7.68
CA ASN A 117 -4.50 -14.49 6.31
C ASN A 117 -4.87 -15.96 6.27
N GLY A 118 -4.32 -16.78 7.17
CA GLY A 118 -4.57 -18.22 7.24
C GLY A 118 -5.99 -18.59 7.67
N SER A 119 -6.65 -17.73 8.43
CA SER A 119 -8.07 -17.89 8.80
C SER A 119 -9.04 -17.44 7.71
N GLY A 120 -8.56 -16.73 6.70
CA GLY A 120 -9.41 -16.09 5.68
C GLY A 120 -10.15 -14.84 6.15
N ALA A 121 -9.83 -14.32 7.34
CA ALA A 121 -10.45 -13.11 7.87
C ALA A 121 -9.97 -11.84 7.16
N GLY A 122 -8.77 -11.88 6.56
CA GLY A 122 -8.20 -10.75 5.83
C GLY A 122 -7.20 -11.17 4.76
N ASP A 123 -6.79 -10.20 3.96
CA ASP A 123 -5.74 -10.28 2.94
C ASP A 123 -4.74 -9.16 3.22
N ILE A 124 -3.79 -9.43 4.12
CA ILE A 124 -2.74 -8.50 4.50
C ILE A 124 -1.46 -8.88 3.76
N ILE A 125 -0.98 -7.99 2.91
CA ILE A 125 0.20 -8.15 2.08
C ILE A 125 1.31 -7.26 2.65
N PHE A 126 2.56 -7.73 2.64
CA PHE A 126 3.73 -6.92 3.00
C PHE A 126 4.90 -7.20 2.07
N TYR A 127 5.99 -6.44 2.20
CA TYR A 127 7.11 -6.53 1.27
C TYR A 127 8.21 -7.46 1.79
N ILE A 128 8.86 -8.15 0.85
CA ILE A 128 10.13 -8.86 1.04
C ILE A 128 11.09 -8.36 -0.03
N ASP A 129 12.33 -8.02 0.37
CA ASP A 129 13.37 -7.54 -0.54
C ASP A 129 14.71 -8.29 -0.39
N SER A 130 14.79 -9.26 0.51
CA SER A 130 16.03 -9.92 0.82
C SER A 130 15.84 -11.36 1.32
N LEU A 131 16.87 -12.19 1.22
CA LEU A 131 16.88 -13.52 1.83
C LEU A 131 16.79 -13.44 3.37
N ALA A 132 17.39 -12.42 3.98
CA ALA A 132 17.33 -12.23 5.43
C ALA A 132 15.90 -11.91 5.89
N GLY A 133 15.18 -11.03 5.17
CA GLY A 133 13.78 -10.74 5.44
C GLY A 133 12.88 -11.97 5.25
N LEU A 134 13.15 -12.76 4.20
CA LEU A 134 12.45 -14.02 3.96
C LEU A 134 12.70 -15.03 5.10
N GLU A 135 13.93 -15.19 5.55
CA GLU A 135 14.27 -16.09 6.65
C GLU A 135 13.56 -15.71 7.96
N ILE A 136 13.49 -14.41 8.27
CA ILE A 136 12.73 -13.91 9.41
C ILE A 136 11.24 -14.26 9.25
N ALA A 137 10.66 -14.06 8.08
CA ALA A 137 9.27 -14.38 7.80
C ALA A 137 9.00 -15.89 7.99
N GLN A 138 9.83 -16.76 7.42
CA GLN A 138 9.72 -18.22 7.55
C GLN A 138 9.85 -18.68 9.02
N ASN A 139 10.82 -18.13 9.75
CA ASN A 139 11.04 -18.47 11.16
C ASN A 139 9.85 -18.03 12.02
N SER A 140 9.26 -16.88 11.75
CA SER A 140 8.14 -16.31 12.51
C SER A 140 6.87 -17.16 12.43
N ILE A 141 6.68 -17.90 11.33
CA ILE A 141 5.47 -18.70 11.12
C ILE A 141 5.63 -20.19 11.41
N LYS A 142 6.81 -20.65 11.84
CA LYS A 142 7.07 -22.08 12.08
C LYS A 142 6.09 -22.75 13.03
N LYS A 143 5.57 -22.01 14.02
CA LYS A 143 4.65 -22.52 15.04
C LYS A 143 3.22 -21.98 14.88
N VAL A 144 2.92 -21.27 13.79
CA VAL A 144 1.61 -20.71 13.54
C VAL A 144 0.76 -21.72 12.76
N PRO A 145 -0.32 -22.23 13.34
CA PRO A 145 -1.22 -23.16 12.63
C PRO A 145 -1.87 -22.48 11.42
N ASN A 146 -1.95 -23.21 10.31
CA ASN A 146 -2.53 -22.71 9.06
C ASN A 146 -1.96 -21.36 8.60
N ALA A 147 -0.68 -21.11 8.88
CA ALA A 147 -0.02 -19.86 8.53
C ALA A 147 -0.09 -19.60 7.02
N LYS A 148 -0.44 -18.36 6.66
CA LYS A 148 -0.38 -17.89 5.27
C LYS A 148 0.20 -16.48 5.24
N LEU A 149 1.26 -16.28 4.48
CA LEU A 149 1.82 -14.96 4.20
C LEU A 149 1.58 -14.61 2.73
N ASN A 150 1.01 -13.45 2.48
CA ASN A 150 0.90 -12.86 1.15
C ASN A 150 1.97 -11.78 1.02
N VAL A 151 2.83 -11.86 0.00
CA VAL A 151 3.99 -10.98 -0.14
C VAL A 151 4.10 -10.37 -1.54
N LEU A 152 4.60 -9.15 -1.59
CA LEU A 152 5.12 -8.51 -2.81
C LEU A 152 6.64 -8.42 -2.69
N LEU A 153 7.36 -8.70 -3.79
CA LEU A 153 8.79 -8.45 -3.85
C LEU A 153 9.00 -6.94 -4.08
N GLU A 154 9.66 -6.24 -3.14
CA GLU A 154 9.97 -4.82 -3.32
C GLU A 154 11.17 -4.68 -4.25
N ILE A 155 11.00 -3.92 -5.32
CA ILE A 155 12.05 -3.56 -6.26
C ILE A 155 12.58 -2.18 -5.90
N GLY A 156 13.89 -2.07 -5.76
CA GLY A 156 14.58 -0.84 -5.37
C GLY A 156 15.35 -0.21 -6.53
N ALA A 157 15.45 1.10 -6.52
CA ALA A 157 16.37 1.83 -7.37
C ALA A 157 17.79 1.74 -6.81
N GLU A 158 18.79 1.79 -7.69
CA GLU A 158 20.19 1.93 -7.28
C GLU A 158 20.37 3.19 -6.44
N ASP A 159 21.13 3.09 -5.34
CA ASP A 159 21.29 4.15 -4.33
C ASP A 159 19.97 4.66 -3.72
N GLY A 160 18.88 3.94 -3.94
CA GLY A 160 17.56 4.22 -3.38
C GLY A 160 17.39 3.71 -1.95
N ARG A 161 16.13 3.75 -1.46
CA ARG A 161 15.81 3.47 -0.05
C ARG A 161 15.89 1.99 0.35
N ALA A 162 15.11 1.14 -0.30
CA ALA A 162 14.92 -0.28 -0.03
C ALA A 162 14.64 -1.03 -1.33
N GLY A 163 14.50 -2.34 -1.26
CA GLY A 163 14.12 -3.18 -2.39
C GLY A 163 15.28 -3.86 -3.10
N ILE A 164 14.96 -4.92 -3.81
CA ILE A 164 15.87 -5.71 -4.66
C ILE A 164 16.31 -4.86 -5.84
N ARG A 165 17.62 -4.68 -6.02
CA ARG A 165 18.20 -3.90 -7.12
C ARG A 165 18.71 -4.75 -8.27
N ASP A 166 18.90 -6.04 -8.01
CA ASP A 166 19.43 -7.02 -8.95
C ASP A 166 18.38 -8.09 -9.27
N LEU A 167 18.05 -8.24 -10.56
CA LEU A 167 17.08 -9.24 -11.02
C LEU A 167 17.57 -10.69 -10.82
N GLU A 168 18.86 -10.94 -10.67
CA GLU A 168 19.38 -12.27 -10.30
C GLU A 168 19.09 -12.56 -8.82
N LEU A 169 19.25 -11.58 -7.93
CA LEU A 169 18.83 -11.71 -6.54
C LEU A 169 17.32 -11.96 -6.45
N LEU A 170 16.51 -11.28 -7.27
CA LEU A 170 15.07 -11.55 -7.33
C LEU A 170 14.77 -13.02 -7.63
N LYS A 171 15.44 -13.63 -8.61
CA LYS A 171 15.27 -15.05 -8.95
C LYS A 171 15.66 -15.97 -7.80
N ILE A 172 16.73 -15.64 -7.08
CA ILE A 172 17.17 -16.40 -5.91
C ILE A 172 16.14 -16.34 -4.79
N VAL A 173 15.61 -15.15 -4.48
CA VAL A 173 14.56 -14.97 -3.46
C VAL A 173 13.29 -15.73 -3.84
N LEU A 174 12.86 -15.65 -5.11
CA LEU A 174 11.68 -16.37 -5.60
C LEU A 174 11.86 -17.90 -5.48
N ALA A 175 13.01 -18.44 -5.89
CA ALA A 175 13.30 -19.86 -5.77
C ALA A 175 13.35 -20.33 -4.31
N GLU A 176 13.75 -19.48 -3.36
CA GLU A 176 13.73 -19.80 -1.93
C GLU A 176 12.31 -19.75 -1.36
N ILE A 177 11.47 -18.78 -1.78
CA ILE A 177 10.05 -18.71 -1.41
C ILE A 177 9.29 -19.96 -1.89
N GLU A 178 9.57 -20.46 -3.08
CA GLU A 178 8.90 -21.62 -3.66
C GLU A 178 9.02 -22.90 -2.79
N LYS A 179 10.04 -22.98 -1.93
CA LYS A 179 10.23 -24.08 -0.99
C LYS A 179 9.29 -24.04 0.21
N ASP A 180 8.59 -22.95 0.45
CA ASP A 180 7.64 -22.80 1.57
C ASP A 180 6.22 -22.51 1.05
N GLU A 181 5.38 -23.53 1.02
CA GLU A 181 4.01 -23.44 0.51
C GLU A 181 3.11 -22.46 1.27
N ARG A 182 3.53 -22.01 2.45
CA ARG A 182 2.79 -21.03 3.28
C ARG A 182 3.02 -19.59 2.84
N ILE A 183 4.03 -19.32 1.98
CA ILE A 183 4.33 -17.99 1.47
C ILE A 183 3.83 -17.87 0.03
N TYR A 184 2.95 -16.93 -0.19
CA TYR A 184 2.28 -16.68 -1.47
C TYR A 184 2.81 -15.39 -2.07
N VAL A 185 3.56 -15.53 -3.16
CA VAL A 185 3.97 -14.37 -3.97
C VAL A 185 2.73 -13.85 -4.68
N ARG A 186 2.38 -12.58 -4.44
CA ARG A 186 1.26 -11.90 -5.09
C ARG A 186 1.74 -11.01 -6.24
N GLY A 187 3.03 -10.68 -6.27
CA GLY A 187 3.61 -9.86 -7.33
C GLY A 187 4.80 -9.04 -6.88
N VAL A 188 4.91 -7.85 -7.43
CA VAL A 188 6.03 -6.93 -7.20
C VAL A 188 5.53 -5.54 -6.83
N SER A 189 6.35 -4.80 -6.11
CA SER A 189 6.11 -3.40 -5.78
C SER A 189 7.39 -2.59 -5.89
N GLY A 190 7.27 -1.28 -6.04
CA GLY A 190 8.38 -0.36 -5.96
C GLY A 190 7.90 1.06 -5.68
N PHE A 191 8.81 1.93 -5.24
CA PHE A 191 8.48 3.32 -4.96
C PHE A 191 9.35 4.26 -5.79
N GLU A 192 8.79 4.76 -6.86
CA GLU A 192 9.47 5.65 -7.81
C GLU A 192 9.88 7.00 -7.19
N GLY A 193 9.19 7.42 -6.14
CA GLY A 193 9.55 8.63 -5.39
C GLY A 193 10.86 8.53 -4.60
N ALA A 194 11.45 7.32 -4.50
CA ALA A 194 12.75 7.08 -3.88
C ALA A 194 13.91 7.02 -4.89
N VAL A 195 13.67 7.25 -6.18
CA VAL A 195 14.70 7.23 -7.22
C VAL A 195 15.62 8.44 -7.06
N PRO A 196 16.93 8.25 -6.80
CA PRO A 196 17.86 9.37 -6.63
C PRO A 196 17.97 10.21 -7.90
N GLY A 197 17.83 11.53 -7.75
CA GLY A 197 17.85 12.47 -8.86
C GLY A 197 16.74 12.28 -9.88
N GLY A 198 15.66 11.61 -9.49
CA GLY A 198 14.42 11.56 -10.27
C GLY A 198 13.61 12.83 -10.11
N GLY A 199 12.86 13.21 -11.14
CA GLY A 199 12.02 14.41 -11.14
C GLY A 199 11.05 14.43 -12.30
N ARG A 200 10.39 15.57 -12.50
CA ARG A 200 9.37 15.73 -13.54
C ARG A 200 9.83 16.44 -14.80
N TYR A 201 11.11 16.79 -14.91
CA TYR A 201 11.64 17.59 -16.02
C TYR A 201 12.92 16.99 -16.58
N GLY A 202 13.08 17.07 -17.88
CA GLY A 202 14.31 16.69 -18.58
C GLY A 202 14.74 15.24 -18.32
N ASP A 203 16.02 15.04 -18.10
CA ASP A 203 16.62 13.70 -17.88
C ASP A 203 16.18 13.04 -16.56
N GLU A 204 15.65 13.82 -15.62
CA GLU A 204 15.16 13.32 -14.34
C GLU A 204 13.93 12.40 -14.52
N VAL A 205 13.08 12.71 -15.51
CA VAL A 205 11.92 11.88 -15.88
C VAL A 205 12.35 10.51 -16.35
N GLU A 206 13.42 10.45 -17.15
CA GLU A 206 13.90 9.18 -17.69
C GLU A 206 14.42 8.25 -16.59
N LYS A 207 15.01 8.77 -15.53
CA LYS A 207 15.38 7.95 -14.35
C LYS A 207 14.17 7.29 -13.71
N ILE A 208 13.06 8.02 -13.56
CA ILE A 208 11.79 7.47 -13.05
C ILE A 208 11.27 6.38 -13.99
N ARG A 209 11.23 6.64 -15.31
CA ARG A 209 10.75 5.68 -16.31
C ARG A 209 11.62 4.42 -16.38
N VAL A 210 12.94 4.55 -16.29
CA VAL A 210 13.87 3.42 -16.23
C VAL A 210 13.52 2.52 -15.04
N PHE A 211 13.33 3.11 -13.86
CA PHE A 211 12.97 2.36 -12.68
C PHE A 211 11.59 1.67 -12.82
N LEU A 212 10.59 2.35 -13.35
CA LEU A 212 9.27 1.74 -13.60
C LEU A 212 9.34 0.57 -14.58
N ARG A 213 10.16 0.68 -15.65
CA ARG A 213 10.42 -0.46 -16.57
C ARG A 213 11.15 -1.61 -15.87
N GLN A 214 12.00 -1.33 -14.89
CA GLN A 214 12.63 -2.38 -14.07
C GLN A 214 11.59 -3.14 -13.24
N ILE A 215 10.58 -2.45 -12.68
CA ILE A 215 9.46 -3.09 -11.97
C ILE A 215 8.67 -3.99 -12.94
N VAL A 216 8.40 -3.53 -14.17
CA VAL A 216 7.72 -4.34 -15.20
C VAL A 216 8.55 -5.57 -15.57
N ALA A 217 9.86 -5.43 -15.71
CA ALA A 217 10.75 -6.57 -15.97
C ALA A 217 10.74 -7.58 -14.81
N ALA A 218 10.77 -7.09 -13.58
CA ALA A 218 10.65 -7.91 -12.38
C ALA A 218 9.30 -8.65 -12.32
N ALA A 219 8.20 -7.99 -12.71
CA ALA A 219 6.88 -8.60 -12.78
C ALA A 219 6.84 -9.81 -13.74
N LYS A 220 7.48 -9.70 -14.92
CA LYS A 220 7.59 -10.82 -15.88
C LYS A 220 8.35 -12.01 -15.30
N ILE A 221 9.42 -11.76 -14.55
CA ILE A 221 10.19 -12.80 -13.85
C ILE A 221 9.35 -13.43 -12.73
N THR A 222 8.55 -12.64 -12.03
CA THR A 222 7.78 -13.06 -10.85
C THR A 222 6.49 -13.81 -11.23
N LYS A 223 5.87 -13.50 -12.39
CA LYS A 223 4.57 -14.09 -12.79
C LYS A 223 4.48 -15.62 -12.68
N PRO A 224 5.50 -16.42 -13.07
CA PRO A 224 5.44 -17.88 -12.93
C PRO A 224 5.30 -18.38 -11.49
N TYR A 225 5.67 -17.58 -10.49
CA TYR A 225 5.60 -17.91 -9.06
C TYR A 225 4.30 -17.45 -8.40
N VAL A 226 3.49 -16.65 -9.11
CA VAL A 226 2.20 -16.18 -8.63
C VAL A 226 1.15 -17.27 -8.84
N ARG A 227 0.49 -17.67 -7.75
CA ARG A 227 -0.53 -18.73 -7.80
C ARG A 227 -1.91 -18.22 -8.20
N ASP A 228 -2.12 -16.89 -8.13
CA ASP A 228 -3.35 -16.26 -8.58
C ASP A 228 -3.34 -16.05 -10.11
N ASP A 229 -4.51 -15.87 -10.69
CA ASP A 229 -4.66 -15.61 -12.13
C ASP A 229 -3.93 -14.32 -12.53
N LYS A 230 -4.03 -13.30 -11.69
CA LYS A 230 -3.40 -11.99 -11.91
C LYS A 230 -2.22 -11.77 -10.97
N ILE A 231 -1.20 -11.10 -11.49
CA ILE A 231 -0.09 -10.57 -10.68
C ILE A 231 -0.42 -9.15 -10.21
N ILE A 232 -0.01 -8.81 -9.00
CA ILE A 232 -0.04 -7.42 -8.52
C ILE A 232 1.25 -6.72 -8.97
N ILE A 233 1.11 -5.60 -9.66
CA ILE A 233 2.21 -4.70 -9.99
C ILE A 233 1.89 -3.36 -9.37
N SER A 234 2.57 -3.01 -8.28
CA SER A 234 2.24 -1.83 -7.47
C SER A 234 3.36 -0.81 -7.48
N ALA A 235 2.99 0.42 -7.73
CA ALA A 235 3.83 1.61 -7.55
C ALA A 235 2.92 2.84 -7.42
N GLY A 236 3.49 4.01 -7.26
CA GLY A 236 2.71 5.24 -7.33
C GLY A 236 2.74 6.05 -6.03
N GLY A 237 3.65 6.99 -6.00
CA GLY A 237 3.54 8.14 -5.11
C GLY A 237 2.73 9.25 -5.77
N SER A 238 2.37 10.28 -4.99
CA SER A 238 1.58 11.42 -5.47
C SER A 238 2.23 12.22 -6.60
N SER A 239 3.53 12.02 -6.83
CA SER A 239 4.29 12.84 -7.78
C SER A 239 4.36 12.25 -9.19
N TYR A 240 4.24 10.92 -9.36
CA TYR A 240 4.57 10.25 -10.61
C TYR A 240 3.56 9.18 -11.04
N PHE A 241 2.37 9.12 -10.46
CA PHE A 241 1.36 8.10 -10.76
C PHE A 241 0.94 8.08 -12.25
N ASP A 242 1.07 9.20 -12.94
CA ASP A 242 0.87 9.31 -14.39
C ASP A 242 1.93 8.51 -15.17
N TYR A 243 3.20 8.62 -14.79
CA TYR A 243 4.27 7.81 -15.40
C TYR A 243 4.14 6.32 -15.05
N VAL A 244 3.68 6.02 -13.82
CA VAL A 244 3.35 4.64 -13.44
C VAL A 244 2.30 4.07 -14.39
N ALA A 245 1.20 4.80 -14.62
CA ALA A 245 0.16 4.36 -15.52
C ALA A 245 0.67 4.12 -16.95
N GLU A 246 1.48 5.05 -17.48
CA GLU A 246 2.05 4.93 -18.82
C GLU A 246 3.01 3.74 -18.98
N GLU A 247 3.86 3.47 -17.98
CA GLU A 247 4.84 2.38 -18.07
C GLU A 247 4.20 1.02 -17.75
N PHE A 248 3.28 0.94 -16.78
CA PHE A 248 2.63 -0.33 -16.43
C PHE A 248 1.61 -0.79 -17.46
N ALA A 249 1.01 0.14 -18.23
CA ALA A 249 0.18 -0.21 -19.39
C ALA A 249 0.93 -1.01 -20.48
N LYS A 250 2.28 -1.03 -20.42
CA LYS A 250 3.12 -1.82 -21.34
C LYS A 250 3.34 -3.26 -20.87
N TYR A 251 2.83 -3.63 -19.69
CA TYR A 251 2.83 -5.01 -19.25
C TYR A 251 1.85 -5.83 -20.10
N ASP A 252 2.32 -6.91 -20.70
CA ASP A 252 1.60 -7.74 -21.68
C ASP A 252 0.90 -8.96 -21.06
N GLY A 253 0.78 -9.01 -19.72
CA GLY A 253 0.10 -10.07 -18.97
C GLY A 253 -1.11 -9.56 -18.21
N GLU A 254 -1.83 -10.48 -17.55
CA GLU A 254 -2.91 -10.11 -16.63
C GLU A 254 -2.35 -9.61 -15.28
N ALA A 255 -2.65 -8.37 -14.93
CA ALA A 255 -2.21 -7.72 -13.70
C ALA A 255 -3.37 -6.99 -12.98
N THR A 256 -3.14 -6.73 -11.71
CA THR A 256 -3.96 -5.86 -10.84
C THR A 256 -3.07 -4.82 -10.23
#